data_040dcef5127e8a0c99359202e8cf5c86
#
_entry.id   040dcef5127e8a0c99359202e8cf5c86
#
_cell.length_a   1.000
_cell.length_b   1.000
_cell.length_c   1.000
_cell.angle_alpha   90.00
_cell.angle_beta   90.00
_cell.angle_gamma   90.00
#
_symmetry.space_group_name_H-M   'P 1'
#
loop_
_entity.id
_entity.type
_entity.pdbx_description
1 polymer ?
#
loop_
_entity_poly.entity_id
_entity_poly.type
_entity_poly.pdbx_seq_one_letter_code
_entity_poly.pdbx_strand_id
1 'polypeptide(L)' 'MTIDEYKALYPQDAVFIQVDDSERLMTDEEYEAWVAQGVYNSNHPLT' A
#
# COMPACT_ATOMS: atom_id res chain seq x y z
N MET A 1 -13.96 0.12 1.89
CA MET A 1 -12.83 -0.71 2.38
C MET A 1 -12.13 0.01 3.53
N THR A 2 -11.81 -0.72 4.57
CA THR A 2 -11.09 -0.15 5.73
C THR A 2 -9.59 -0.39 5.59
N ILE A 3 -8.82 0.31 6.42
CA ILE A 3 -7.37 0.12 6.43
C ILE A 3 -7.02 -1.32 6.81
N ASP A 4 -7.72 -1.89 7.77
CA ASP A 4 -7.46 -3.28 8.19
C ASP A 4 -7.74 -4.25 7.05
N GLU A 5 -8.81 -4.04 6.32
CA GLU A 5 -9.13 -4.87 5.16
C GLU A 5 -8.07 -4.76 4.07
N TYR A 6 -7.62 -3.53 3.81
CA TYR A 6 -6.60 -3.31 2.80
C TYR A 6 -5.29 -3.98 3.19
N LYS A 7 -4.89 -3.86 4.46
CA LYS A 7 -3.68 -4.51 4.95
C LYS A 7 -3.77 -6.04 4.89
N ALA A 8 -4.96 -6.58 5.10
CA ALA A 8 -5.15 -8.03 4.99
C ALA A 8 -4.99 -8.52 3.55
N LEU A 9 -5.44 -7.73 2.59
CA LEU A 9 -5.31 -8.07 1.18
C LEU A 9 -3.87 -7.86 0.66
N TYR A 10 -3.20 -6.84 1.17
CA TYR A 10 -1.86 -6.46 0.70
C TYR A 10 -0.93 -6.29 1.91
N PRO A 11 -0.49 -7.41 2.53
CA PRO A 11 0.42 -7.30 3.67
C PRO A 11 1.76 -6.69 3.26
N GLN A 12 2.41 -6.06 4.22
CA GLN A 12 3.65 -5.32 3.96
C GLN A 12 4.73 -6.19 3.30
N ASP A 13 4.82 -7.45 3.71
CA ASP A 13 5.83 -8.36 3.20
C ASP A 13 5.45 -8.98 1.85
N ALA A 14 4.29 -8.64 1.31
CA ALA A 14 3.86 -9.12 0.01
C ALA A 14 3.89 -8.02 -1.06
N VAL A 15 4.24 -6.79 -0.68
CA VAL A 15 4.26 -5.66 -1.60
C VAL A 15 5.70 -5.15 -1.74
N PHE A 16 6.19 -5.17 -2.97
CA PHE A 16 7.55 -4.71 -3.28
C PHE A 16 7.48 -3.43 -4.09
N ILE A 17 8.44 -2.54 -3.85
CA ILE A 17 8.60 -1.36 -4.67
C ILE A 17 9.95 -1.44 -5.37
N GLN A 18 10.05 -0.76 -6.51
CA GLN A 18 11.29 -0.75 -7.29
C GLN A 18 12.01 0.58 -7.06
N VAL A 19 13.25 0.49 -6.61
CA VAL A 19 14.08 1.67 -6.36
C VAL A 19 15.45 1.39 -6.97
N ASP A 20 15.89 2.25 -7.88
CA ASP A 20 17.22 2.18 -8.49
C ASP A 20 17.54 0.78 -9.06
N ASP A 21 16.60 0.22 -9.81
CA ASP A 21 16.72 -1.11 -10.42
C ASP A 21 16.76 -2.26 -9.41
N SER A 22 16.39 -1.99 -8.17
CA SER A 22 16.31 -3.01 -7.13
C SER A 22 14.90 -3.04 -6.55
N GLU A 23 14.47 -4.22 -6.18
CA GLU A 23 13.19 -4.38 -5.50
C GLU A 23 13.43 -4.47 -4.00
N ARG A 24 12.57 -3.83 -3.23
CA ARG A 24 12.62 -3.92 -1.79
C ARG A 24 11.23 -3.76 -1.19
N LEU A 25 11.09 -4.22 0.03
CA LEU A 25 9.86 -3.99 0.76
C LEU A 25 9.78 -2.53 1.20
N MET A 26 8.55 -2.04 1.32
CA MET A 26 8.33 -0.69 1.83
C MET A 26 8.68 -0.62 3.31
N THR A 27 9.18 0.55 3.73
CA THR A 27 9.35 0.80 5.16
C THR A 27 7.97 0.96 5.80
N ASP A 28 7.92 0.96 7.13
CA ASP A 28 6.65 1.12 7.84
C ASP A 28 5.96 2.42 7.44
N GLU A 29 6.71 3.51 7.35
CA GLU A 29 6.16 4.80 6.95
C GLU A 29 5.61 4.77 5.53
N GLU A 30 6.38 4.18 4.62
CA GLU A 30 5.96 4.07 3.23
C GLU A 30 4.72 3.21 3.11
N TYR A 31 4.69 2.10 3.82
CA TYR A 31 3.56 1.19 3.78
C TYR A 31 2.29 1.86 4.30
N GLU A 32 2.40 2.57 5.42
CA GLU A 32 1.24 3.27 5.99
C GLU A 32 0.69 4.30 5.01
N ALA A 33 1.55 5.08 4.38
CA ALA A 33 1.13 6.07 3.40
C ALA A 33 0.48 5.41 2.19
N TRP A 34 1.06 4.32 1.72
CA TRP A 34 0.55 3.58 0.57
C TRP A 34 -0.83 2.99 0.87
N VAL A 35 -0.99 2.40 2.05
CA VAL A 35 -2.27 1.82 2.46
C VAL A 35 -3.34 2.92 2.58
N ALA A 36 -3.00 4.02 3.23
CA ALA A 36 -3.94 5.13 3.38
C ALA A 36 -4.40 5.67 2.02
N GLN A 37 -3.47 5.80 1.09
CA GLN A 37 -3.80 6.27 -0.26
C GLN A 37 -4.68 5.25 -0.99
N GLY A 38 -4.35 3.97 -0.86
CA GLY A 38 -5.14 2.93 -1.51
C GLY A 38 -6.56 2.84 -0.97
N VAL A 39 -6.71 2.96 0.35
CA VAL A 39 -8.05 2.97 0.96
C VAL A 39 -8.83 4.19 0.50
N TYR A 40 -8.19 5.35 0.47
CA TYR A 40 -8.84 6.56 -0.01
C TYR A 40 -9.31 6.39 -1.46
N ASN A 41 -8.44 5.91 -2.33
CA ASN A 41 -8.77 5.72 -3.74
C ASN A 41 -9.89 4.70 -3.93
N SER A 42 -9.93 3.68 -3.08
CA SER A 42 -10.96 2.65 -3.12
C SER A 42 -12.33 3.22 -2.74
N ASN A 43 -12.37 4.14 -1.77
CA ASN A 43 -13.61 4.75 -1.30
C ASN A 43 -14.01 5.98 -2.11
N HIS A 44 -13.07 6.57 -2.85
CA HIS A 44 -13.30 7.75 -3.66
C HIS A 44 -12.75 7.54 -5.06
N PRO A 45 -13.35 6.64 -5.83
CA PRO A 45 -12.81 6.34 -7.16
C PRO A 45 -12.89 7.56 -8.07
N LEU A 46 -11.86 7.72 -8.88
CA LEU A 46 -11.83 8.76 -9.90
C LEU A 46 -12.65 8.26 -11.10
N THR A 47 -13.74 8.91 -11.35
CA THR A 47 -14.59 8.58 -12.49
C THR A 47 -14.64 9.70 -13.48
#